data_a0ee87759a69e5fbda6e967822ec7e9e
#
_entry.id   a0ee87759a69e5fbda6e967822ec7e9e
#
_cell.length_a   1.000
_cell.length_b   1.000
_cell.length_c   1.000
_cell.angle_alpha   90.00
_cell.angle_beta   90.00
_cell.angle_gamma   90.00
#
_symmetry.space_group_name_H-M   'P 1'
#
loop_
_entity.id
_entity.type
_entity.pdbx_description
1 polymer ?
#
loop_
_entity_poly.entity_id
_entity_poly.type
_entity_poly.pdbx_seq_one_letter_code
_entity_poly.pdbx_strand_id
1 'polypeptide(L)'
;LTLRFQTREEIIDPTATDSEDQTRIPSVIFSYTDESGVEVTRSADVSADTGTTNESFIATYQLDSDDIGIESDVNFSISIHDRSGNQREYTDISSVEETVSVSNTLRIDTKAPDLSEISFETDNDGMTDTSRDTTFLAKEGDTLTLRFQTREEIIDPTATDSEDQTRI
;
A
#
# COMPACT_ATOMS: atom_id res chain seq x y z
N LEU A 1 -4.82 0.50 -5.62
CA LEU A 1 -4.88 1.94 -5.34
C LEU A 1 -6.03 2.56 -6.11
N THR A 2 -6.78 3.44 -5.49
CA THR A 2 -7.89 4.14 -6.15
C THR A 2 -7.88 5.62 -5.76
N LEU A 3 -7.86 6.48 -6.76
CA LEU A 3 -7.98 7.93 -6.60
C LEU A 3 -9.23 8.42 -7.32
N ARG A 4 -10.04 9.25 -6.64
CA ARG A 4 -11.19 9.94 -7.24
C ARG A 4 -10.92 11.43 -7.29
N PHE A 5 -11.21 12.05 -8.41
CA PHE A 5 -11.05 13.48 -8.57
C PHE A 5 -12.16 14.10 -9.43
N GLN A 6 -12.41 15.35 -9.21
CA GLN A 6 -13.38 16.14 -9.98
C GLN A 6 -12.70 17.35 -10.60
N THR A 7 -13.14 17.70 -11.79
CA THR A 7 -12.75 18.95 -12.48
C THR A 7 -13.88 19.96 -12.41
N ARG A 8 -13.55 21.25 -12.46
CA ARG A 8 -14.56 22.33 -12.45
C ARG A 8 -15.12 22.63 -13.83
N GLU A 9 -14.48 22.09 -14.84
CA GLU A 9 -14.84 22.24 -16.23
C GLU A 9 -14.67 20.91 -16.96
N GLU A 10 -15.34 20.79 -18.10
CA GLU A 10 -15.27 19.59 -18.92
C GLU A 10 -13.86 19.43 -19.48
N ILE A 11 -13.26 18.27 -19.23
CA ILE A 11 -11.96 17.88 -19.78
C ILE A 11 -12.12 16.80 -20.85
N ILE A 12 -11.02 16.44 -21.51
CA ILE A 12 -11.03 15.39 -22.52
C ILE A 12 -11.42 14.05 -21.90
N ASP A 13 -12.37 13.38 -22.55
CA ASP A 13 -12.85 12.05 -22.12
C ASP A 13 -11.70 11.02 -22.18
N PRO A 14 -11.44 10.23 -21.11
CA PRO A 14 -10.42 9.19 -21.12
C PRO A 14 -10.67 8.10 -22.18
N THR A 15 -11.89 8.00 -22.72
CA THR A 15 -12.23 7.06 -23.80
C THR A 15 -12.14 7.65 -25.19
N ALA A 16 -11.67 8.91 -25.34
CA ALA A 16 -11.55 9.56 -26.63
C ALA A 16 -10.71 8.74 -27.60
N THR A 17 -11.20 8.59 -28.81
CA THR A 17 -10.54 7.84 -29.89
C THR A 17 -9.92 8.71 -30.97
N ASP A 18 -10.17 10.02 -30.93
CA ASP A 18 -9.57 10.96 -31.85
C ASP A 18 -8.08 11.13 -31.56
N SER A 19 -7.25 11.17 -32.60
CA SER A 19 -5.80 11.16 -32.45
C SER A 19 -5.24 12.39 -31.73
N GLU A 20 -5.91 13.55 -31.81
CA GLU A 20 -5.52 14.74 -31.08
C GLU A 20 -5.92 14.63 -29.60
N ASP A 21 -7.10 14.10 -29.31
CA ASP A 21 -7.61 13.95 -27.97
C ASP A 21 -6.88 12.84 -27.19
N GLN A 22 -6.41 11.78 -27.86
CA GLN A 22 -5.64 10.71 -27.21
C GLN A 22 -4.36 11.20 -26.52
N THR A 23 -3.75 12.28 -26.99
CA THR A 23 -2.56 12.87 -26.35
C THR A 23 -2.90 13.78 -25.15
N ARG A 24 -4.17 14.05 -24.93
CA ARG A 24 -4.70 14.99 -23.93
C ARG A 24 -5.63 14.35 -22.91
N ILE A 25 -5.82 13.01 -22.98
CA ILE A 25 -6.61 12.29 -22.00
C ILE A 25 -6.02 12.47 -20.59
N PRO A 26 -6.84 12.47 -19.53
CA PRO A 26 -6.35 12.55 -18.17
C PRO A 26 -5.36 11.42 -17.89
N SER A 27 -4.26 11.72 -17.22
CA SER A 27 -3.31 10.72 -16.74
C SER A 27 -3.07 10.89 -15.27
N VAL A 28 -2.92 9.76 -14.57
CA VAL A 28 -2.59 9.72 -13.15
C VAL A 28 -1.42 8.78 -12.94
N ILE A 29 -0.46 9.24 -12.17
CA ILE A 29 0.70 8.46 -11.74
C ILE A 29 0.66 8.39 -10.23
N PHE A 30 0.74 7.19 -9.67
CA PHE A 30 1.05 6.98 -8.26
C PHE A 30 2.56 6.86 -8.07
N SER A 31 3.10 7.42 -6.99
CA SER A 31 4.49 7.22 -6.60
C SER A 31 4.60 6.88 -5.12
N TYR A 32 5.56 6.03 -4.80
CA TYR A 32 5.89 5.59 -3.45
C TYR A 32 7.35 5.16 -3.41
N THR A 33 7.87 4.88 -2.22
CA THR A 33 9.27 4.51 -2.03
C THR A 33 9.39 3.02 -1.76
N ASP A 34 10.28 2.33 -2.46
CA ASP A 34 10.59 0.92 -2.23
C ASP A 34 11.47 0.70 -0.97
N GLU A 35 11.76 -0.57 -0.65
CA GLU A 35 12.62 -0.95 0.49
C GLU A 35 14.04 -0.36 0.41
N SER A 36 14.52 -0.05 -0.78
CA SER A 36 15.85 0.53 -1.03
C SER A 36 15.86 2.06 -0.92
N GLY A 37 14.71 2.67 -0.66
CA GLY A 37 14.55 4.13 -0.63
C GLY A 37 14.47 4.75 -2.04
N VAL A 38 14.19 3.96 -3.06
CA VAL A 38 14.05 4.43 -4.45
C VAL A 38 12.59 4.72 -4.74
N GLU A 39 12.33 5.86 -5.39
CA GLU A 39 10.98 6.20 -5.84
C GLU A 39 10.55 5.29 -6.98
N VAL A 40 9.39 4.67 -6.81
CA VAL A 40 8.71 3.84 -7.80
C VAL A 40 7.49 4.58 -8.29
N THR A 41 7.28 4.60 -9.61
CA THR A 41 6.12 5.24 -10.24
C THR A 41 5.26 4.22 -10.97
N ARG A 42 3.93 4.37 -10.89
CA ARG A 42 2.94 3.49 -11.52
C ARG A 42 1.86 4.30 -12.21
N SER A 43 1.64 4.04 -13.49
CA SER A 43 0.54 4.65 -14.24
C SER A 43 -0.78 3.98 -13.87
N ALA A 44 -1.80 4.78 -13.58
CA ALA A 44 -3.14 4.31 -13.29
C ALA A 44 -4.02 4.27 -14.55
N ASP A 45 -4.97 3.34 -14.57
CA ASP A 45 -6.07 3.35 -15.52
C ASP A 45 -7.10 4.39 -15.11
N VAL A 46 -7.38 5.35 -15.99
CA VAL A 46 -8.33 6.44 -15.74
C VAL A 46 -9.63 6.19 -16.49
N SER A 47 -10.75 6.32 -15.79
CA SER A 47 -12.10 6.22 -16.35
C SER A 47 -13.02 7.29 -15.77
N ALA A 48 -14.11 7.60 -16.49
CA ALA A 48 -15.16 8.45 -15.94
C ALA A 48 -15.86 7.72 -14.76
N ASP A 49 -16.19 8.46 -13.70
CA ASP A 49 -17.00 7.90 -12.60
C ASP A 49 -18.44 7.72 -13.08
N THR A 50 -18.95 6.50 -12.97
CA THR A 50 -20.26 6.12 -13.53
C THR A 50 -21.39 6.91 -12.89
N GLY A 51 -22.19 7.58 -13.72
CA GLY A 51 -23.35 8.36 -13.28
C GLY A 51 -23.11 9.83 -13.07
N THR A 52 -21.90 10.31 -13.38
CA THR A 52 -21.56 11.74 -13.37
C THR A 52 -21.29 12.23 -14.80
N THR A 53 -21.28 13.54 -14.97
CA THR A 53 -20.82 14.21 -16.20
C THR A 53 -19.30 14.04 -16.36
N ASN A 54 -18.71 14.43 -17.51
CA ASN A 54 -17.26 14.42 -17.79
C ASN A 54 -16.46 15.34 -16.85
N GLU A 55 -16.81 15.37 -15.58
CA GLU A 55 -16.22 16.20 -14.53
C GLU A 55 -15.71 15.35 -13.35
N SER A 56 -16.09 14.04 -13.29
CA SER A 56 -15.69 13.12 -12.21
C SER A 56 -15.00 11.89 -12.77
N PHE A 57 -13.85 11.56 -12.21
CA PHE A 57 -12.96 10.50 -12.69
C PHE A 57 -12.49 9.61 -11.58
N ILE A 58 -12.20 8.36 -11.96
CA ILE A 58 -11.57 7.36 -11.10
C ILE A 58 -10.28 6.93 -11.78
N ALA A 59 -9.18 6.99 -11.05
CA ALA A 59 -7.90 6.39 -11.42
C ALA A 59 -7.66 5.16 -10.55
N THR A 60 -7.33 4.03 -11.16
CA THR A 60 -7.08 2.77 -10.46
C THR A 60 -5.74 2.16 -10.87
N TYR A 61 -5.03 1.61 -9.89
CA TYR A 61 -3.86 0.77 -10.10
C TYR A 61 -3.94 -0.43 -9.16
N GLN A 62 -3.78 -1.63 -9.69
CA GLN A 62 -3.71 -2.86 -8.90
C GLN A 62 -2.26 -3.16 -8.57
N LEU A 63 -1.94 -3.27 -7.29
CA LEU A 63 -0.61 -3.72 -6.84
C LEU A 63 -0.33 -5.13 -7.38
N ASP A 64 0.88 -5.37 -7.81
CA ASP A 64 1.31 -6.65 -8.38
C ASP A 64 2.57 -7.20 -7.68
N SER A 65 3.20 -8.20 -8.29
CA SER A 65 4.38 -8.85 -7.72
C SER A 65 5.62 -7.96 -7.62
N ASP A 66 5.65 -6.84 -8.35
CA ASP A 66 6.75 -5.87 -8.30
C ASP A 66 6.58 -4.85 -7.17
N ASP A 67 5.43 -4.89 -6.49
CA ASP A 67 5.06 -4.01 -5.40
C ASP A 67 5.12 -4.72 -4.02
N ILE A 68 5.94 -5.78 -3.90
CA ILE A 68 6.14 -6.54 -2.66
C ILE A 68 7.21 -5.88 -1.78
N GLY A 69 7.05 -5.98 -0.48
CA GLY A 69 8.03 -5.48 0.50
C GLY A 69 7.96 -3.97 0.72
N ILE A 70 6.91 -3.31 0.26
CA ILE A 70 6.76 -1.86 0.35
C ILE A 70 6.01 -1.48 1.62
N GLU A 71 6.53 -0.50 2.32
CA GLU A 71 5.90 0.17 3.45
C GLU A 71 6.10 1.69 3.29
N SER A 72 5.20 2.35 2.57
CA SER A 72 5.38 3.74 2.14
C SER A 72 4.06 4.50 1.99
N ASP A 73 4.11 5.80 2.21
CA ASP A 73 3.03 6.69 1.83
C ASP A 73 2.96 6.81 0.30
N VAL A 74 1.75 6.94 -0.24
CA VAL A 74 1.49 7.07 -1.67
C VAL A 74 1.28 8.52 -2.02
N ASN A 75 2.09 9.03 -2.95
CA ASN A 75 1.86 10.30 -3.62
C ASN A 75 1.20 10.09 -4.98
N PHE A 76 0.73 11.16 -5.58
CA PHE A 76 0.13 11.12 -6.90
C PHE A 76 0.50 12.34 -7.74
N SER A 77 0.46 12.18 -9.05
CA SER A 77 0.47 13.26 -10.03
C SER A 77 -0.72 13.08 -10.97
N ILE A 78 -1.49 14.15 -11.19
CA ILE A 78 -2.61 14.18 -12.14
C ILE A 78 -2.29 15.20 -13.21
N SER A 79 -2.33 14.80 -14.48
CA SER A 79 -2.26 15.70 -15.63
C SER A 79 -3.59 15.70 -16.37
N ILE A 80 -4.16 16.87 -16.57
CA ILE A 80 -5.42 17.08 -17.28
C ILE A 80 -5.28 18.17 -18.34
N HIS A 81 -6.10 18.07 -19.39
CA HIS A 81 -6.19 19.09 -20.43
C HIS A 81 -7.65 19.50 -20.62
N ASP A 82 -7.87 20.80 -20.79
CA ASP A 82 -9.16 21.30 -21.27
C ASP A 82 -9.34 21.04 -22.78
N ARG A 83 -10.54 21.29 -23.30
CA ARG A 83 -10.83 21.13 -24.72
C ARG A 83 -10.01 22.09 -25.62
N SER A 84 -9.47 23.15 -25.07
CA SER A 84 -8.62 24.13 -25.79
C SER A 84 -7.15 23.69 -25.83
N GLY A 85 -6.80 22.58 -25.10
CA GLY A 85 -5.45 22.05 -25.04
C GLY A 85 -4.57 22.67 -23.96
N ASN A 86 -5.14 23.48 -23.04
CA ASN A 86 -4.38 23.96 -21.89
C ASN A 86 -4.18 22.81 -20.89
N GLN A 87 -2.93 22.57 -20.53
CA GLN A 87 -2.56 21.53 -19.56
C GLN A 87 -2.46 22.10 -18.16
N ARG A 88 -2.91 21.30 -17.19
CA ARG A 88 -2.65 21.53 -15.76
C ARG A 88 -2.19 20.24 -15.10
N GLU A 89 -1.22 20.37 -14.21
CA GLU A 89 -0.65 19.27 -13.44
C GLU A 89 -0.81 19.54 -11.93
N TYR A 90 -1.14 18.50 -11.20
CA TYR A 90 -1.25 18.48 -9.74
C TYR A 90 -0.34 17.38 -9.21
N THR A 91 0.68 17.72 -8.41
CA THR A 91 1.71 16.78 -7.96
C THR A 91 1.58 16.37 -6.49
N ASP A 92 0.72 17.04 -5.75
CA ASP A 92 0.42 16.71 -4.36
C ASP A 92 -0.90 17.37 -3.90
N ILE A 93 -1.28 17.05 -2.67
CA ILE A 93 -2.46 17.61 -2.02
C ILE A 93 -2.35 19.13 -1.87
N SER A 94 -1.15 19.67 -1.70
CA SER A 94 -0.90 21.11 -1.49
C SER A 94 -1.00 21.93 -2.77
N SER A 95 -0.86 21.28 -3.93
CA SER A 95 -1.02 21.93 -5.25
C SER A 95 -2.48 22.16 -5.62
N VAL A 96 -3.40 21.61 -4.85
CA VAL A 96 -4.84 21.74 -5.04
C VAL A 96 -5.32 22.94 -4.23
N GLU A 97 -5.99 23.91 -4.88
CA GLU A 97 -6.48 25.12 -4.22
C GLU A 97 -7.37 24.78 -3.01
N GLU A 98 -7.38 25.65 -2.00
CA GLU A 98 -8.03 25.56 -0.67
C GLU A 98 -9.46 24.98 -0.62
N THR A 99 -10.11 24.76 -1.75
CA THR A 99 -11.48 24.23 -1.87
C THR A 99 -11.55 22.73 -2.16
N VAL A 100 -10.43 22.04 -2.30
CA VAL A 100 -10.39 20.58 -2.51
C VAL A 100 -10.08 19.90 -1.20
N SER A 101 -11.08 19.25 -0.63
CA SER A 101 -10.87 18.39 0.53
C SER A 101 -10.20 17.09 0.09
N VAL A 102 -8.92 16.95 0.36
CA VAL A 102 -8.29 15.63 0.33
C VAL A 102 -8.50 14.99 1.69
N SER A 103 -9.31 13.96 1.71
CA SER A 103 -9.78 13.40 2.97
C SER A 103 -8.87 12.32 3.54
N ASN A 104 -7.94 11.72 2.76
CA ASN A 104 -7.17 10.57 3.22
C ASN A 104 -5.76 10.55 2.62
N THR A 105 -4.75 10.31 3.45
CA THR A 105 -3.45 9.79 3.00
C THR A 105 -3.58 8.29 2.79
N LEU A 106 -2.98 7.78 1.72
CA LEU A 106 -2.92 6.36 1.44
C LEU A 106 -1.51 5.84 1.72
N ARG A 107 -1.40 4.75 2.42
CA ARG A 107 -0.14 4.04 2.66
C ARG A 107 -0.22 2.64 2.06
N ILE A 108 0.83 2.21 1.39
CA ILE A 108 1.04 0.83 0.97
C ILE A 108 1.79 0.12 2.09
N ASP A 109 1.30 -1.07 2.43
CA ASP A 109 1.98 -2.03 3.28
C ASP A 109 1.83 -3.42 2.64
N THR A 110 2.86 -3.85 1.95
CA THR A 110 3.00 -5.19 1.33
C THR A 110 4.19 -5.93 1.91
N LYS A 111 4.76 -5.42 3.01
CA LYS A 111 5.88 -6.01 3.70
C LYS A 111 5.40 -7.11 4.64
N ALA A 112 6.06 -8.25 4.56
CA ALA A 112 5.80 -9.32 5.51
C ALA A 112 6.36 -8.97 6.90
N PRO A 113 5.68 -9.35 8.00
CA PRO A 113 6.15 -9.08 9.34
C PRO A 113 7.48 -9.78 9.65
N ASP A 114 8.38 -9.05 10.31
CA ASP A 114 9.68 -9.53 10.73
C ASP A 114 9.65 -10.01 12.19
N LEU A 115 10.41 -11.07 12.48
CA LEU A 115 10.66 -11.47 13.85
C LEU A 115 11.78 -10.63 14.47
N SER A 116 11.55 -10.13 15.68
CA SER A 116 12.56 -9.38 16.45
C SER A 116 13.31 -10.23 17.45
N GLU A 117 12.69 -11.29 17.95
CA GLU A 117 13.26 -12.19 18.95
C GLU A 117 12.67 -13.58 18.79
N ILE A 118 13.52 -14.60 18.95
CA ILE A 118 13.12 -16.01 19.06
C ILE A 118 13.89 -16.62 20.20
N SER A 119 13.20 -17.28 21.13
CA SER A 119 13.82 -18.02 22.22
C SER A 119 13.12 -19.36 22.47
N PHE A 120 13.91 -20.35 22.86
CA PHE A 120 13.41 -21.64 23.32
C PHE A 120 13.49 -21.71 24.84
N GLU A 121 12.49 -22.30 25.45
CA GLU A 121 12.45 -22.62 26.87
C GLU A 121 12.03 -24.10 27.06
N THR A 122 12.43 -24.69 28.16
CA THR A 122 11.95 -25.98 28.60
C THR A 122 11.65 -25.92 30.10
N ASP A 123 10.68 -26.69 30.57
CA ASP A 123 10.36 -26.86 32.00
C ASP A 123 11.31 -27.80 32.72
N ASN A 124 12.39 -28.27 32.07
CA ASN A 124 13.42 -29.07 32.67
C ASN A 124 14.28 -28.25 33.64
N ASP A 125 13.91 -28.25 34.91
CA ASP A 125 14.62 -27.50 35.96
C ASP A 125 16.08 -27.99 36.13
N GLY A 126 17.00 -27.26 35.59
CA GLY A 126 18.40 -27.30 36.03
C GLY A 126 19.40 -28.00 35.13
N MET A 127 19.07 -28.36 33.91
CA MET A 127 20.00 -28.98 32.97
C MET A 127 20.32 -28.03 31.80
N THR A 128 21.05 -26.98 32.08
CA THR A 128 21.85 -26.33 31.06
C THR A 128 23.10 -27.17 30.85
N ASP A 129 23.40 -27.50 29.59
CA ASP A 129 24.72 -28.05 29.26
C ASP A 129 25.74 -26.93 29.51
N THR A 130 26.42 -27.03 30.68
CA THR A 130 27.43 -26.03 31.10
C THR A 130 28.65 -26.00 30.18
N SER A 131 28.76 -26.95 29.23
CA SER A 131 29.77 -26.96 28.19
C SER A 131 29.35 -26.18 26.93
N ARG A 132 28.07 -25.81 26.83
CA ARG A 132 27.47 -25.04 25.74
C ARG A 132 26.45 -24.04 26.31
N ASP A 133 26.91 -22.89 26.63
CA ASP A 133 26.26 -21.81 27.41
C ASP A 133 24.85 -21.39 26.95
N THR A 134 24.31 -21.97 25.86
CA THR A 134 23.01 -21.64 25.26
C THR A 134 22.16 -22.87 24.86
N THR A 135 22.55 -24.08 25.31
CA THR A 135 21.82 -25.29 24.94
C THR A 135 20.97 -25.77 26.12
N PHE A 136 19.65 -25.74 25.97
CA PHE A 136 18.72 -26.38 26.90
C PHE A 136 18.58 -27.87 26.58
N LEU A 137 18.56 -28.71 27.60
CA LEU A 137 18.35 -30.13 27.46
C LEU A 137 16.91 -30.46 27.85
N ALA A 138 16.22 -31.19 26.97
CA ALA A 138 14.89 -31.70 27.23
C ALA A 138 14.91 -33.22 27.21
N LYS A 139 14.06 -33.84 28.00
CA LYS A 139 13.85 -35.31 28.08
C LYS A 139 12.38 -35.61 27.85
N GLU A 140 12.06 -36.91 27.80
CA GLU A 140 10.68 -37.39 27.72
C GLU A 140 9.83 -36.84 28.89
N GLY A 141 8.71 -36.19 28.53
CA GLY A 141 7.76 -35.59 29.46
C GLY A 141 7.95 -34.08 29.68
N ASP A 142 9.05 -33.52 29.22
CA ASP A 142 9.26 -32.06 29.31
C ASP A 142 8.41 -31.29 28.29
N THR A 143 8.04 -30.08 28.65
CA THR A 143 7.36 -29.12 27.75
C THR A 143 8.39 -28.25 27.07
N LEU A 144 8.31 -28.16 25.74
CA LEU A 144 9.12 -27.21 24.95
C LEU A 144 8.27 -26.01 24.63
N THR A 145 8.78 -24.82 24.92
CA THR A 145 8.15 -23.56 24.63
C THR A 145 8.99 -22.76 23.66
N LEU A 146 8.41 -22.34 22.54
CA LEU A 146 8.97 -21.36 21.62
C LEU A 146 8.32 -20.01 21.90
N ARG A 147 9.12 -19.00 22.22
CA ARG A 147 8.69 -17.61 22.29
C ARG A 147 9.25 -16.84 21.12
N PHE A 148 8.44 -15.98 20.55
CA PHE A 148 8.89 -15.07 19.52
C PHE A 148 8.18 -13.71 19.65
N GLN A 149 8.84 -12.68 19.19
CA GLN A 149 8.29 -11.34 19.07
C GLN A 149 8.33 -10.90 17.61
N THR A 150 7.32 -10.17 17.18
CA THR A 150 7.29 -9.48 15.90
C THR A 150 7.61 -8.00 16.08
N ARG A 151 8.11 -7.35 15.05
CA ARG A 151 8.38 -5.90 15.06
C ARG A 151 7.12 -5.07 14.83
N GLU A 152 6.10 -5.71 14.32
CA GLU A 152 4.80 -5.13 14.02
C GLU A 152 3.69 -5.99 14.60
N GLU A 153 2.51 -5.43 14.69
CA GLU A 153 1.33 -6.14 15.17
C GLU A 153 0.92 -7.20 14.15
N ILE A 154 0.86 -8.44 14.60
CA ILE A 154 0.31 -9.57 13.83
C ILE A 154 -1.11 -9.86 14.29
N ILE A 155 -1.84 -10.59 13.45
CA ILE A 155 -3.21 -11.00 13.77
C ILE A 155 -3.23 -11.86 15.04
N ASP A 156 -4.07 -11.49 15.98
CA ASP A 156 -4.30 -12.27 17.19
C ASP A 156 -4.92 -13.64 16.82
N PRO A 157 -4.26 -14.77 17.14
CA PRO A 157 -4.80 -16.11 16.84
C PRO A 157 -6.11 -16.40 17.57
N THR A 158 -6.49 -15.58 18.55
CA THR A 158 -7.77 -15.68 19.27
C THR A 158 -8.83 -14.73 18.75
N ALA A 159 -8.51 -13.88 17.74
CA ALA A 159 -9.47 -12.99 17.13
C ALA A 159 -10.68 -13.74 16.57
N THR A 160 -11.85 -13.23 16.86
CA THR A 160 -13.13 -13.82 16.40
C THR A 160 -13.70 -13.10 15.19
N ASP A 161 -13.02 -12.07 14.70
CA ASP A 161 -13.42 -11.35 13.52
C ASP A 161 -13.14 -12.16 12.25
N SER A 162 -14.13 -12.24 11.36
CA SER A 162 -14.05 -13.06 10.16
C SER A 162 -13.01 -12.56 9.14
N GLU A 163 -12.63 -11.29 9.21
CA GLU A 163 -11.58 -10.73 8.34
C GLU A 163 -10.18 -11.17 8.79
N ASP A 164 -9.95 -11.28 10.09
CA ASP A 164 -8.68 -11.70 10.66
C ASP A 164 -8.42 -13.20 10.52
N GLN A 165 -9.47 -14.04 10.51
CA GLN A 165 -9.33 -15.50 10.39
C GLN A 165 -8.86 -15.97 9.00
N THR A 166 -8.96 -15.16 7.97
CA THR A 166 -8.58 -15.54 6.59
C THR A 166 -7.14 -15.24 6.21
N ARG A 167 -6.35 -14.64 7.11
CA ARG A 167 -4.98 -14.19 6.85
C ARG A 167 -3.87 -15.04 7.50
N ILE A 168 -4.24 -16.21 8.06
CA ILE A 168 -3.28 -17.16 8.65
C ILE A 168 -2.73 -18.10 7.57
#